data_8192ae0e245ada7e1cd683c3e91824d5
#
_entry.id   8192ae0e245ada7e1cd683c3e91824d5
#
_cell.length_a   1.000
_cell.length_b   1.000
_cell.length_c   1.000
_cell.angle_alpha   90.00
_cell.angle_beta   90.00
_cell.angle_gamma   90.00
#
_symmetry.space_group_name_H-M   'P 1'
#
loop_
_entity.id
_entity.type
_entity.pdbx_description
1 polymer ?
#
loop_
_entity_poly.entity_id
_entity_poly.type
_entity_poly.pdbx_seq_one_letter_code
_entity_poly.pdbx_strand_id
1 'polypeptide(L)'
;MRLTPFLTLTLCVASLGMAYADIAPSALETLVIQEGGRKKPYLVFAEESLRSLSGKTSVPLDGGRRDAMTIITGIWMDHSASWKEKELILVSNRPLKNHLGLDPARKLFSWNELSSNEVLPKEMAAAAETRRRDPRAKLAGLQKEASDVGMRMGMLESLVSGDSYRVIPPIAGTDWLPVNRSRDTSLLDPLQVAWAICDQHGFNRSASDLLSLQKGLSPQPPAWKIALETTYQKARPFRWAWILYAAAGIVLLLSQSSWERRGYQVAWVLAGSGFLLQAAGLLSRVLIAGRPPVTNMYESVIWVAFGTILFALIFETIYRAGTFLLGAIPVAVASLILADSQPMILDRSIHPLTPVLRDNFWLTTHVLSITLSYAAFALALGVAHVALGRIIAGHRPSDTLYTYLYKTLQVGILLLATGTILGGVWANYSWGRFWDWDPKETWALIALLGYLFLLHGRISGMWGGFGLAIGAVLAFLSVLMAWYGVNFVLGAGLHSYGFGTGGFPLVATYVGCELIFVTVALLRRNNLRA
;
A
#
# COMPACT_ATOMS: atom_id res chain seq x y z
N MET A 1 -18.79 -61.28 38.94
CA MET A 1 -19.63 -60.30 38.19
C MET A 1 -18.73 -59.16 37.78
N ARG A 2 -18.42 -59.06 36.50
CA ARG A 2 -17.51 -58.08 35.93
C ARG A 2 -18.34 -56.90 35.41
N LEU A 3 -18.09 -55.71 35.92
CA LEU A 3 -18.52 -54.40 35.47
C LEU A 3 -17.23 -53.58 35.39
N THR A 4 -16.80 -52.90 34.40
CA THR A 4 -17.18 -52.43 33.08
C THR A 4 -15.99 -51.61 32.53
N PRO A 5 -15.60 -51.66 31.25
CA PRO A 5 -14.61 -50.77 30.69
C PRO A 5 -15.24 -49.58 29.92
N PHE A 6 -16.41 -49.10 30.39
CA PHE A 6 -17.12 -47.98 29.68
C PHE A 6 -16.90 -46.58 30.30
N LEU A 7 -16.18 -46.49 31.43
CA LEU A 7 -16.00 -45.18 32.10
C LEU A 7 -14.65 -44.49 31.80
N THR A 8 -13.75 -45.15 31.08
CA THR A 8 -12.42 -44.59 30.79
C THR A 8 -12.33 -43.88 29.43
N LEU A 9 -13.36 -43.97 28.57
CA LEU A 9 -13.33 -43.31 27.27
C LEU A 9 -13.97 -41.92 27.26
N THR A 10 -14.74 -41.57 28.31
CA THR A 10 -15.44 -40.28 28.37
C THR A 10 -14.65 -39.20 29.10
N LEU A 11 -13.52 -39.52 29.74
CA LEU A 11 -12.67 -38.54 30.44
C LEU A 11 -11.47 -38.07 29.62
N CYS A 12 -11.18 -38.68 28.45
CA CYS A 12 -10.10 -38.22 27.55
C CYS A 12 -10.55 -37.20 26.49
N VAL A 13 -11.84 -36.93 26.37
CA VAL A 13 -12.36 -35.96 25.37
C VAL A 13 -12.49 -34.53 25.94
N ALA A 14 -12.41 -34.37 27.26
CA ALA A 14 -12.63 -33.07 27.92
C ALA A 14 -11.35 -32.26 28.25
N SER A 15 -10.15 -32.71 27.81
CA SER A 15 -8.89 -31.99 28.02
C SER A 15 -8.04 -31.80 26.77
N LEU A 16 -8.59 -32.06 25.58
CA LEU A 16 -8.04 -31.53 24.36
C LEU A 16 -8.49 -30.07 24.25
N GLY A 17 -7.82 -29.21 24.98
CA GLY A 17 -7.68 -27.82 24.55
C GLY A 17 -7.27 -27.89 23.07
N MET A 18 -8.06 -27.29 22.16
CA MET A 18 -7.74 -27.24 20.72
C MET A 18 -6.34 -26.68 20.57
N ALA A 19 -5.32 -27.55 20.56
CA ALA A 19 -4.06 -27.22 19.92
C ALA A 19 -4.44 -27.00 18.46
N TYR A 20 -4.36 -25.75 17.98
CA TYR A 20 -4.42 -25.48 16.55
C TYR A 20 -3.47 -26.44 15.89
N ALA A 21 -3.99 -27.17 14.92
CA ALA A 21 -3.21 -28.12 14.16
C ALA A 21 -1.91 -27.45 13.72
N ASP A 22 -0.77 -28.04 14.01
CA ASP A 22 0.53 -27.61 13.49
C ASP A 22 0.68 -27.93 11.98
N ILE A 23 -0.44 -27.87 11.24
CA ILE A 23 -0.48 -28.03 9.79
C ILE A 23 -0.04 -26.74 9.13
N ALA A 24 0.99 -26.84 8.29
CA ALA A 24 1.39 -25.79 7.37
C ALA A 24 0.54 -25.88 6.09
N PRO A 25 -0.38 -24.93 5.81
CA PRO A 25 -1.28 -25.01 4.66
C PRO A 25 -0.63 -24.54 3.35
N SER A 26 0.69 -24.66 3.22
CA SER A 26 1.46 -24.24 2.04
C SER A 26 1.03 -24.92 0.74
N ALA A 27 0.47 -26.13 0.81
CA ALA A 27 -0.06 -26.85 -0.34
C ALA A 27 -1.22 -26.11 -1.04
N LEU A 28 -1.93 -25.23 -0.34
CA LEU A 28 -3.05 -24.44 -0.89
C LEU A 28 -2.62 -23.08 -1.48
N GLU A 29 -1.36 -22.66 -1.36
CA GLU A 29 -0.91 -21.32 -1.75
C GLU A 29 -1.31 -20.90 -3.16
N THR A 30 -1.26 -21.83 -4.11
CA THR A 30 -1.57 -21.60 -5.54
C THR A 30 -2.99 -21.94 -5.93
N LEU A 31 -3.83 -22.38 -4.99
CA LEU A 31 -5.26 -22.56 -5.24
C LEU A 31 -5.86 -21.25 -5.71
N VAL A 32 -6.61 -21.29 -6.80
CA VAL A 32 -7.22 -20.08 -7.36
C VAL A 32 -8.52 -19.78 -6.63
N ILE A 33 -8.68 -18.53 -6.20
CA ILE A 33 -9.88 -18.02 -5.56
C ILE A 33 -10.37 -16.75 -6.26
N GLN A 34 -11.67 -16.58 -6.39
CA GLN A 34 -12.25 -15.33 -6.90
C GLN A 34 -12.74 -14.46 -5.74
N GLU A 35 -12.20 -13.25 -5.68
CA GLU A 35 -12.66 -12.21 -4.75
C GLU A 35 -12.58 -10.83 -5.41
N GLY A 36 -13.56 -9.96 -5.13
CA GLY A 36 -13.58 -8.59 -5.63
C GLY A 36 -13.53 -8.49 -7.16
N GLY A 37 -14.10 -9.46 -7.89
CA GLY A 37 -14.07 -9.53 -9.35
C GLY A 37 -12.73 -9.98 -9.96
N ARG A 38 -11.76 -10.44 -9.14
CA ARG A 38 -10.44 -10.90 -9.57
C ARG A 38 -10.18 -12.35 -9.13
N LYS A 39 -9.54 -13.12 -10.01
CA LYS A 39 -8.99 -14.44 -9.70
C LYS A 39 -7.55 -14.27 -9.23
N LYS A 40 -7.22 -14.80 -8.05
CA LYS A 40 -5.91 -14.64 -7.39
C LYS A 40 -5.51 -15.91 -6.65
N PRO A 41 -4.20 -16.09 -6.30
CA PRO A 41 -3.75 -17.19 -5.44
C PRO A 41 -4.38 -17.11 -4.04
N TYR A 42 -4.63 -18.27 -3.44
CA TYR A 42 -5.15 -18.36 -2.07
C TYR A 42 -4.23 -17.68 -1.04
N LEU A 43 -2.90 -17.75 -1.21
CA LEU A 43 -1.94 -17.02 -0.38
C LEU A 43 -2.27 -15.51 -0.34
N VAL A 44 -2.54 -14.92 -1.51
CA VAL A 44 -2.85 -13.48 -1.61
C VAL A 44 -4.18 -13.18 -0.93
N PHE A 45 -5.21 -14.01 -1.19
CA PHE A 45 -6.50 -13.90 -0.51
C PHE A 45 -6.37 -13.97 1.00
N ALA A 46 -5.62 -14.95 1.53
CA ALA A 46 -5.43 -15.12 2.98
C ALA A 46 -4.73 -13.90 3.61
N GLU A 47 -3.65 -13.40 2.97
CA GLU A 47 -2.96 -12.22 3.49
C GLU A 47 -3.80 -10.93 3.38
N GLU A 48 -4.56 -10.75 2.31
CA GLU A 48 -5.45 -9.59 2.15
C GLU A 48 -6.60 -9.65 3.15
N SER A 49 -7.20 -10.82 3.36
CA SER A 49 -8.28 -11.04 4.32
C SER A 49 -7.85 -10.75 5.75
N LEU A 50 -6.75 -11.35 6.21
CA LEU A 50 -6.27 -11.11 7.57
C LEU A 50 -5.82 -9.65 7.76
N ARG A 51 -5.24 -9.04 6.74
CA ARG A 51 -4.85 -7.62 6.80
C ARG A 51 -6.06 -6.72 6.88
N SER A 52 -7.13 -7.00 6.14
CA SER A 52 -8.37 -6.22 6.20
C SER A 52 -9.01 -6.34 7.58
N LEU A 53 -9.00 -7.53 8.18
CA LEU A 53 -9.54 -7.76 9.52
C LEU A 53 -8.70 -7.09 10.61
N SER A 54 -7.38 -7.38 10.65
CA SER A 54 -6.51 -7.08 11.79
C SER A 54 -5.48 -5.96 11.55
N GLY A 55 -5.37 -5.46 10.31
CA GLY A 55 -4.32 -4.52 9.88
C GLY A 55 -2.95 -5.18 9.68
N LYS A 56 -2.81 -6.51 9.84
CA LYS A 56 -1.54 -7.23 9.77
C LYS A 56 -1.69 -8.55 9.01
N THR A 57 -0.57 -9.12 8.57
CA THR A 57 -0.50 -10.45 7.93
C THR A 57 -0.17 -11.57 8.91
N SER A 58 -0.02 -11.25 10.19
CA SER A 58 0.14 -12.22 11.28
C SER A 58 -0.32 -11.57 12.58
N VAL A 59 -1.01 -12.31 13.42
CA VAL A 59 -1.52 -11.84 14.71
C VAL A 59 -1.17 -12.83 15.83
N PRO A 60 -1.07 -12.37 17.09
CA PRO A 60 -0.98 -13.28 18.23
C PRO A 60 -2.31 -14.01 18.37
N LEU A 61 -2.26 -15.33 18.44
CA LEU A 61 -3.43 -16.18 18.63
C LEU A 61 -3.01 -17.46 19.36
N ASP A 62 -3.79 -17.85 20.39
CA ASP A 62 -3.58 -19.09 21.16
C ASP A 62 -2.13 -19.30 21.64
N GLY A 63 -1.54 -18.24 22.24
CA GLY A 63 -0.20 -18.29 22.84
C GLY A 63 0.96 -18.21 21.84
N GLY A 64 0.69 -18.10 20.53
CA GLY A 64 1.72 -17.97 19.48
C GLY A 64 1.38 -16.90 18.46
N ARG A 65 2.34 -16.58 17.59
CA ARG A 65 2.09 -15.71 16.42
C ARG A 65 1.75 -16.58 15.22
N ARG A 66 0.53 -16.42 14.70
CA ARG A 66 0.04 -17.16 13.53
C ARG A 66 -0.02 -16.27 12.30
N ASP A 67 0.36 -16.82 11.15
CA ASP A 67 0.29 -16.13 9.85
C ASP A 67 -1.10 -16.21 9.23
N ALA A 68 -1.27 -15.47 8.13
CA ALA A 68 -2.54 -15.38 7.43
C ALA A 68 -3.00 -16.71 6.84
N MET A 69 -2.06 -17.50 6.30
CA MET A 69 -2.38 -18.81 5.72
C MET A 69 -2.97 -19.73 6.78
N THR A 70 -2.33 -19.82 7.93
CA THR A 70 -2.79 -20.65 9.05
C THR A 70 -4.15 -20.21 9.57
N ILE A 71 -4.36 -18.90 9.78
CA ILE A 71 -5.62 -18.39 10.35
C ILE A 71 -6.78 -18.54 9.36
N ILE A 72 -6.61 -18.08 8.12
CA ILE A 72 -7.69 -18.09 7.13
C ILE A 72 -8.03 -19.53 6.69
N THR A 73 -7.03 -20.41 6.62
CA THR A 73 -7.28 -21.84 6.38
C THR A 73 -7.97 -22.48 7.58
N GLY A 74 -7.57 -22.14 8.82
CA GLY A 74 -8.24 -22.64 10.03
C GLY A 74 -9.72 -22.26 10.06
N ILE A 75 -10.06 -21.01 9.74
CA ILE A 75 -11.45 -20.56 9.62
C ILE A 75 -12.21 -21.38 8.56
N TRP A 76 -11.56 -21.66 7.42
CA TRP A 76 -12.17 -22.42 6.32
C TRP A 76 -12.37 -23.90 6.65
N MET A 77 -11.43 -24.51 7.37
CA MET A 77 -11.50 -25.94 7.71
C MET A 77 -12.44 -26.23 8.88
N ASP A 78 -12.46 -25.35 9.88
CA ASP A 78 -13.19 -25.59 11.13
C ASP A 78 -14.66 -25.14 11.08
N HIS A 79 -14.97 -24.06 10.32
CA HIS A 79 -16.31 -23.44 10.27
C HIS A 79 -16.96 -23.20 11.65
N SER A 80 -16.16 -23.19 12.73
CA SER A 80 -16.64 -23.09 14.09
C SER A 80 -17.02 -21.66 14.45
N ALA A 81 -18.11 -21.51 15.20
CA ALA A 81 -18.49 -20.21 15.78
C ALA A 81 -17.44 -19.66 16.76
N SER A 82 -16.51 -20.51 17.26
CA SER A 82 -15.41 -20.11 18.13
C SER A 82 -14.50 -19.05 17.52
N TRP A 83 -14.42 -18.98 16.18
CA TRP A 83 -13.69 -17.93 15.49
C TRP A 83 -14.25 -16.52 15.74
N LYS A 84 -15.54 -16.40 16.09
CA LYS A 84 -16.17 -15.13 16.48
C LYS A 84 -15.74 -14.65 17.88
N GLU A 85 -15.16 -15.54 18.69
CA GLU A 85 -14.59 -15.21 20.01
C GLU A 85 -13.14 -14.73 19.93
N LYS A 86 -12.44 -15.02 18.82
CA LYS A 86 -11.04 -14.63 18.65
C LYS A 86 -10.88 -13.14 18.34
N GLU A 87 -9.85 -12.52 18.90
CA GLU A 87 -9.52 -11.10 18.72
C GLU A 87 -8.89 -10.84 17.35
N LEU A 88 -9.70 -10.74 16.32
CA LEU A 88 -9.24 -10.57 14.93
C LEU A 88 -9.64 -9.23 14.32
N ILE A 89 -10.60 -8.50 14.90
CA ILE A 89 -11.18 -7.28 14.31
C ILE A 89 -10.47 -6.05 14.84
N LEU A 90 -9.84 -5.29 13.95
CA LEU A 90 -9.15 -4.05 14.27
C LEU A 90 -10.13 -2.90 14.53
N VAL A 91 -10.01 -2.29 15.72
CA VAL A 91 -10.58 -0.98 16.03
C VAL A 91 -9.43 -0.05 16.41
N SER A 92 -8.98 0.78 15.47
CA SER A 92 -7.82 1.64 15.65
C SER A 92 -8.17 3.02 16.20
N ASN A 93 -9.37 3.52 15.90
CA ASN A 93 -9.81 4.87 16.22
C ASN A 93 -10.10 5.02 17.72
N ARG A 94 -9.29 5.83 18.42
CA ARG A 94 -9.44 6.05 19.87
C ARG A 94 -10.75 6.75 20.26
N PRO A 95 -11.22 7.80 19.54
CA PRO A 95 -12.54 8.36 19.76
C PRO A 95 -13.67 7.34 19.67
N LEU A 96 -13.65 6.45 18.64
CA LEU A 96 -14.65 5.40 18.53
C LEU A 96 -14.58 4.41 19.69
N LYS A 97 -13.39 3.96 20.10
CA LYS A 97 -13.24 3.06 21.26
C LYS A 97 -13.84 3.67 22.52
N ASN A 98 -13.53 4.93 22.80
CA ASN A 98 -14.10 5.64 23.95
C ASN A 98 -15.63 5.75 23.85
N HIS A 99 -16.18 6.03 22.67
CA HIS A 99 -17.63 6.12 22.44
C HIS A 99 -18.34 4.78 22.61
N LEU A 100 -17.68 3.69 22.24
CA LEU A 100 -18.18 2.31 22.41
C LEU A 100 -17.92 1.72 23.82
N GLY A 101 -17.21 2.41 24.70
CA GLY A 101 -16.81 1.88 26.02
C GLY A 101 -15.76 0.76 25.95
N LEU A 102 -15.00 0.67 24.85
CA LEU A 102 -13.95 -0.33 24.66
C LEU A 102 -12.63 0.14 25.25
N ASP A 103 -11.77 -0.81 25.66
CA ASP A 103 -10.43 -0.51 26.16
C ASP A 103 -9.58 0.24 25.10
N PRO A 104 -9.18 1.50 25.38
CA PRO A 104 -8.37 2.29 24.45
C PRO A 104 -6.98 1.71 24.16
N ALA A 105 -6.44 0.85 25.04
CA ALA A 105 -5.12 0.24 24.87
C ALA A 105 -5.14 -0.94 23.89
N ARG A 106 -6.25 -1.68 23.84
CA ARG A 106 -6.43 -2.81 22.93
C ARG A 106 -6.62 -2.32 21.50
N LYS A 107 -6.12 -3.11 20.53
CA LYS A 107 -6.27 -2.83 19.10
C LYS A 107 -7.20 -3.81 18.40
N LEU A 108 -7.23 -5.06 18.88
CA LEU A 108 -8.03 -6.13 18.32
C LEU A 108 -9.16 -6.50 19.27
N PHE A 109 -10.30 -6.83 18.74
CA PHE A 109 -11.52 -7.18 19.44
C PHE A 109 -12.17 -8.39 18.78
N SER A 110 -12.97 -9.14 19.52
CA SER A 110 -13.73 -10.25 18.98
C SER A 110 -15.01 -9.79 18.31
N TRP A 111 -15.54 -10.61 17.41
CA TRP A 111 -16.84 -10.34 16.80
C TRP A 111 -17.96 -10.31 17.83
N ASN A 112 -17.92 -11.25 18.80
CA ASN A 112 -18.92 -11.35 19.86
C ASN A 112 -18.93 -10.11 20.76
N GLU A 113 -17.75 -9.59 21.13
CA GLU A 113 -17.62 -8.36 21.92
C GLU A 113 -18.19 -7.15 21.18
N LEU A 114 -17.92 -7.01 19.88
CA LEU A 114 -18.42 -5.91 19.07
C LEU A 114 -19.92 -6.04 18.77
N SER A 115 -20.43 -7.26 18.56
CA SER A 115 -21.85 -7.50 18.28
C SER A 115 -22.75 -7.30 19.49
N SER A 116 -22.22 -7.50 20.70
CA SER A 116 -22.94 -7.22 21.96
C SER A 116 -22.99 -5.73 22.33
N ASN A 117 -22.26 -4.86 21.60
CA ASN A 117 -22.23 -3.44 21.86
C ASN A 117 -23.50 -2.75 21.31
N GLU A 118 -24.25 -2.06 22.16
CA GLU A 118 -25.51 -1.42 21.77
C GLU A 118 -25.34 -0.13 20.94
N VAL A 119 -24.16 0.49 21.00
CA VAL A 119 -23.89 1.78 20.35
C VAL A 119 -23.40 1.57 18.93
N LEU A 120 -22.57 0.55 18.68
CA LEU A 120 -21.97 0.29 17.37
C LEU A 120 -23.02 0.12 16.24
N PRO A 121 -24.10 -0.68 16.41
CA PRO A 121 -25.13 -0.80 15.38
C PRO A 121 -25.85 0.52 15.07
N LYS A 122 -26.03 1.42 16.08
CA LYS A 122 -26.65 2.73 15.87
C LYS A 122 -25.79 3.62 14.97
N GLU A 123 -24.48 3.67 15.24
CA GLU A 123 -23.52 4.42 14.40
C GLU A 123 -23.43 3.84 12.98
N MET A 124 -23.43 2.51 12.84
CA MET A 124 -23.46 1.85 11.54
C MET A 124 -24.74 2.16 10.77
N ALA A 125 -25.90 2.14 11.42
CA ALA A 125 -27.19 2.49 10.81
C ALA A 125 -27.22 3.97 10.38
N ALA A 126 -26.71 4.88 11.21
CA ALA A 126 -26.59 6.30 10.86
C ALA A 126 -25.68 6.53 9.65
N ALA A 127 -24.55 5.80 9.57
CA ALA A 127 -23.68 5.83 8.40
C ALA A 127 -24.35 5.30 7.14
N ALA A 128 -25.10 4.20 7.24
CA ALA A 128 -25.84 3.61 6.13
C ALA A 128 -26.95 4.55 5.63
N GLU A 129 -27.68 5.18 6.54
CA GLU A 129 -28.73 6.15 6.20
C GLU A 129 -28.16 7.40 5.51
N THR A 130 -27.01 7.91 5.99
CA THR A 130 -26.31 9.03 5.34
C THR A 130 -25.94 8.68 3.89
N ARG A 131 -25.38 7.48 3.65
CA ARG A 131 -25.03 7.01 2.29
C ARG A 131 -26.24 6.71 1.41
N ARG A 132 -27.36 6.31 2.02
CA ARG A 132 -28.61 6.07 1.28
C ARG A 132 -29.19 7.37 0.74
N ARG A 133 -29.13 8.45 1.54
CA ARG A 133 -29.60 9.79 1.14
C ARG A 133 -28.69 10.44 0.10
N ASP A 134 -27.40 10.34 0.30
CA ASP A 134 -26.38 10.80 -0.64
C ASP A 134 -25.20 9.84 -0.69
N PRO A 135 -25.06 9.03 -1.77
CA PRO A 135 -23.95 8.10 -1.95
C PRO A 135 -22.56 8.76 -1.92
N ARG A 136 -22.48 10.09 -2.14
CA ARG A 136 -21.24 10.87 -2.14
C ARG A 136 -21.01 11.60 -0.81
N ALA A 137 -21.94 11.52 0.13
CA ALA A 137 -21.82 12.20 1.43
C ALA A 137 -20.58 11.75 2.19
N LYS A 138 -19.84 12.70 2.73
CA LYS A 138 -18.75 12.43 3.67
C LYS A 138 -19.36 12.03 5.01
N LEU A 139 -19.08 10.81 5.45
CA LEU A 139 -19.48 10.35 6.78
C LEU A 139 -18.72 11.13 7.86
N ALA A 140 -19.37 11.45 8.95
CA ALA A 140 -18.73 11.96 10.15
C ALA A 140 -17.68 10.95 10.67
N GLY A 141 -16.64 11.43 11.36
CA GLY A 141 -15.50 10.59 11.75
C GLY A 141 -15.88 9.29 12.47
N LEU A 142 -16.82 9.36 13.45
CA LEU A 142 -17.31 8.19 14.18
C LEU A 142 -18.12 7.25 13.30
N GLN A 143 -19.04 7.77 12.50
CA GLN A 143 -19.87 6.98 11.58
C GLN A 143 -19.03 6.22 10.56
N LYS A 144 -17.99 6.87 10.04
CA LYS A 144 -17.08 6.26 9.11
C LYS A 144 -16.31 5.08 9.75
N GLU A 145 -15.69 5.32 10.90
CA GLU A 145 -14.94 4.29 11.61
C GLU A 145 -15.85 3.12 12.05
N ALA A 146 -17.09 3.40 12.49
CA ALA A 146 -18.08 2.38 12.80
C ALA A 146 -18.47 1.56 11.56
N SER A 147 -18.65 2.22 10.40
CA SER A 147 -18.88 1.53 9.12
C SER A 147 -17.71 0.63 8.73
N ASP A 148 -16.46 1.08 8.92
CA ASP A 148 -15.26 0.29 8.64
C ASP A 148 -15.15 -0.93 9.57
N VAL A 149 -15.52 -0.79 10.85
CA VAL A 149 -15.62 -1.92 11.79
C VAL A 149 -16.70 -2.90 11.35
N GLY A 150 -17.88 -2.40 10.97
CA GLY A 150 -18.98 -3.23 10.45
C GLY A 150 -18.60 -4.04 9.22
N MET A 151 -17.83 -3.45 8.30
CA MET A 151 -17.32 -4.19 7.12
C MET A 151 -16.39 -5.34 7.54
N ARG A 152 -15.50 -5.12 8.53
CA ARG A 152 -14.63 -6.18 9.06
C ARG A 152 -15.43 -7.29 9.75
N MET A 153 -16.46 -6.93 10.52
CA MET A 153 -17.38 -7.91 11.13
C MET A 153 -18.08 -8.76 10.08
N GLY A 154 -18.64 -8.15 9.05
CA GLY A 154 -19.28 -8.86 7.93
C GLY A 154 -18.29 -9.73 7.14
N MET A 155 -17.05 -9.28 6.98
CA MET A 155 -16.01 -10.08 6.36
C MET A 155 -15.67 -11.33 7.17
N LEU A 156 -15.49 -11.21 8.49
CA LEU A 156 -15.24 -12.36 9.35
C LEU A 156 -16.43 -13.34 9.30
N GLU A 157 -17.65 -12.83 9.32
CA GLU A 157 -18.85 -13.66 9.19
C GLU A 157 -18.90 -14.42 7.86
N SER A 158 -18.58 -13.76 6.75
CA SER A 158 -18.50 -14.39 5.43
C SER A 158 -17.37 -15.44 5.33
N LEU A 159 -16.26 -15.25 6.06
CA LEU A 159 -15.22 -16.26 6.16
C LEU A 159 -15.69 -17.46 6.99
N VAL A 160 -16.30 -17.23 8.14
CA VAL A 160 -16.81 -18.31 9.02
C VAL A 160 -17.95 -19.10 8.35
N SER A 161 -18.84 -18.43 7.58
CA SER A 161 -19.89 -19.11 6.82
C SER A 161 -19.38 -19.89 5.59
N GLY A 162 -18.13 -19.67 5.19
CA GLY A 162 -17.56 -20.28 3.98
C GLY A 162 -17.87 -19.55 2.68
N ASP A 163 -18.70 -18.50 2.69
CA ASP A 163 -19.15 -17.78 1.50
C ASP A 163 -18.02 -17.01 0.78
N SER A 164 -16.95 -16.68 1.48
CA SER A 164 -15.78 -16.00 0.91
C SER A 164 -14.89 -16.92 0.08
N TYR A 165 -14.93 -18.25 0.27
CA TYR A 165 -14.01 -19.19 -0.39
C TYR A 165 -14.55 -19.66 -1.74
N ARG A 166 -14.61 -18.73 -2.69
CA ARG A 166 -15.11 -18.98 -4.05
C ARG A 166 -14.03 -19.63 -4.91
N VAL A 167 -13.87 -20.92 -4.76
CA VAL A 167 -12.83 -21.74 -5.42
C VAL A 167 -13.35 -22.62 -6.55
N ILE A 168 -14.67 -22.72 -6.73
CA ILE A 168 -15.29 -23.56 -7.77
C ILE A 168 -15.67 -22.68 -8.97
N PRO A 169 -15.03 -22.87 -10.14
CA PRO A 169 -15.41 -22.16 -11.36
C PRO A 169 -16.86 -22.47 -11.75
N PRO A 170 -17.61 -21.49 -12.27
CA PRO A 170 -18.98 -21.70 -12.69
C PRO A 170 -19.04 -22.52 -13.97
N ILE A 171 -20.12 -23.31 -14.16
CA ILE A 171 -20.43 -23.97 -15.43
C ILE A 171 -20.85 -22.93 -16.48
N ALA A 172 -21.57 -21.88 -16.04
CA ALA A 172 -21.99 -20.75 -16.86
C ALA A 172 -21.87 -19.45 -16.05
N GLY A 173 -21.51 -18.34 -16.71
CA GLY A 173 -21.34 -17.05 -16.07
C GLY A 173 -19.90 -16.77 -15.67
N THR A 174 -19.69 -15.75 -14.83
CA THR A 174 -18.37 -15.23 -14.42
C THR A 174 -18.04 -15.47 -12.96
N ASP A 175 -19.06 -15.66 -12.12
CA ASP A 175 -18.91 -15.71 -10.67
C ASP A 175 -18.66 -17.12 -10.18
N TRP A 176 -17.53 -17.30 -9.54
CA TRP A 176 -17.14 -18.55 -8.91
C TRP A 176 -17.99 -18.82 -7.66
N LEU A 177 -18.19 -20.08 -7.38
CA LEU A 177 -19.01 -20.53 -6.25
C LEU A 177 -18.11 -20.96 -5.07
N PRO A 178 -18.52 -20.70 -3.85
CA PRO A 178 -17.93 -21.33 -2.68
C PRO A 178 -18.36 -22.80 -2.62
N VAL A 179 -17.53 -23.64 -1.99
CA VAL A 179 -17.79 -25.09 -1.95
C VAL A 179 -19.12 -25.41 -1.26
N ASN A 180 -19.49 -24.68 -0.20
CA ASN A 180 -20.77 -24.85 0.52
C ASN A 180 -22.01 -24.59 -0.35
N ARG A 181 -21.88 -23.97 -1.53
CA ARG A 181 -22.94 -23.74 -2.52
C ARG A 181 -22.73 -24.53 -3.81
N SER A 182 -21.73 -25.41 -3.85
CA SER A 182 -21.49 -26.29 -5.00
C SER A 182 -22.44 -27.49 -4.97
N ARG A 183 -22.50 -28.24 -6.10
CA ARG A 183 -23.28 -29.49 -6.17
C ARG A 183 -22.66 -30.60 -5.31
N ASP A 184 -21.39 -30.56 -5.09
CA ASP A 184 -20.65 -31.48 -4.26
C ASP A 184 -20.00 -30.70 -3.10
N THR A 185 -20.64 -30.77 -1.95
CA THR A 185 -20.19 -30.12 -0.72
C THR A 185 -19.13 -30.94 0.02
N SER A 186 -18.96 -32.22 -0.34
CA SER A 186 -17.99 -33.14 0.29
C SER A 186 -16.55 -32.94 -0.20
N LEU A 187 -16.32 -32.07 -1.17
CA LEU A 187 -14.98 -31.80 -1.72
C LEU A 187 -13.95 -31.37 -0.68
N LEU A 188 -14.38 -30.77 0.41
CA LEU A 188 -13.50 -30.34 1.50
C LEU A 188 -13.36 -31.38 2.62
N ASP A 189 -14.23 -32.38 2.70
CA ASP A 189 -14.22 -33.34 3.80
C ASP A 189 -12.85 -33.99 4.06
N PRO A 190 -12.09 -34.44 3.01
CA PRO A 190 -10.75 -34.99 3.23
C PRO A 190 -9.75 -33.97 3.82
N LEU A 191 -9.85 -32.70 3.42
CA LEU A 191 -9.02 -31.62 3.94
C LEU A 191 -9.39 -31.30 5.40
N GLN A 192 -10.68 -31.24 5.70
CA GLN A 192 -11.19 -30.95 7.04
C GLN A 192 -10.84 -32.07 8.02
N VAL A 193 -10.98 -33.33 7.61
CA VAL A 193 -10.58 -34.48 8.42
C VAL A 193 -9.08 -34.43 8.70
N ALA A 194 -8.24 -34.28 7.68
CA ALA A 194 -6.80 -34.20 7.84
C ALA A 194 -6.37 -33.01 8.73
N TRP A 195 -7.06 -31.87 8.60
CA TRP A 195 -6.85 -30.70 9.47
C TRP A 195 -7.19 -31.03 10.92
N ALA A 196 -8.36 -31.62 11.18
CA ALA A 196 -8.84 -31.94 12.51
C ALA A 196 -7.96 -32.93 13.28
N ILE A 197 -7.36 -33.92 12.58
CA ILE A 197 -6.46 -34.93 13.17
C ILE A 197 -4.98 -34.55 13.08
N CYS A 198 -4.64 -33.34 12.62
CA CYS A 198 -3.27 -32.87 12.43
C CYS A 198 -2.41 -33.73 11.48
N ASP A 199 -3.03 -34.32 10.45
CA ASP A 199 -2.32 -35.12 9.44
C ASP A 199 -1.83 -34.24 8.30
N GLN A 200 -0.57 -33.80 8.36
CA GLN A 200 0.07 -32.99 7.33
C GLN A 200 0.14 -33.69 5.97
N HIS A 201 0.37 -35.01 5.95
CA HIS A 201 0.46 -35.77 4.70
C HIS A 201 -0.90 -35.93 4.03
N GLY A 202 -1.91 -36.27 4.80
CA GLY A 202 -3.31 -36.32 4.34
C GLY A 202 -3.77 -34.96 3.82
N PHE A 203 -3.46 -33.89 4.55
CA PHE A 203 -3.78 -32.53 4.13
C PHE A 203 -3.12 -32.15 2.80
N ASN A 204 -1.82 -32.41 2.63
CA ASN A 204 -1.10 -32.11 1.40
C ASN A 204 -1.65 -32.91 0.20
N ARG A 205 -2.02 -34.18 0.41
CA ARG A 205 -2.62 -35.03 -0.62
C ARG A 205 -3.99 -34.46 -1.04
N SER A 206 -4.86 -34.23 -0.11
CA SER A 206 -6.21 -33.69 -0.37
C SER A 206 -6.16 -32.29 -1.00
N ALA A 207 -5.20 -31.47 -0.61
CA ALA A 207 -4.94 -30.17 -1.24
C ALA A 207 -4.50 -30.32 -2.70
N SER A 208 -3.64 -31.29 -3.00
CA SER A 208 -3.22 -31.60 -4.37
C SER A 208 -4.38 -32.10 -5.23
N ASP A 209 -5.27 -32.92 -4.66
CA ASP A 209 -6.46 -33.42 -5.35
C ASP A 209 -7.42 -32.26 -5.68
N LEU A 210 -7.67 -31.35 -4.72
CA LEU A 210 -8.47 -30.15 -4.93
C LEU A 210 -7.88 -29.23 -6.03
N LEU A 211 -6.56 -29.02 -6.02
CA LEU A 211 -5.86 -28.26 -7.06
C LEU A 211 -5.98 -28.91 -8.43
N SER A 212 -5.89 -30.24 -8.49
CA SER A 212 -5.99 -31.01 -9.72
C SER A 212 -7.41 -30.96 -10.29
N LEU A 213 -8.41 -31.10 -9.43
CA LEU A 213 -9.82 -30.92 -9.78
C LEU A 213 -10.08 -29.50 -10.30
N GLN A 214 -9.60 -28.49 -9.61
CA GLN A 214 -9.78 -27.10 -10.02
C GLN A 214 -9.14 -26.83 -11.40
N LYS A 215 -7.94 -27.38 -11.69
CA LYS A 215 -7.29 -27.26 -13.00
C LYS A 215 -8.09 -27.86 -14.14
N GLY A 216 -8.86 -28.92 -13.88
CA GLY A 216 -9.76 -29.54 -14.84
C GLY A 216 -11.01 -28.73 -15.15
N LEU A 217 -11.35 -27.74 -14.31
CA LEU A 217 -12.53 -26.88 -14.48
C LEU A 217 -12.13 -25.58 -15.20
N SER A 218 -12.89 -25.18 -16.20
CA SER A 218 -12.64 -23.96 -17.00
C SER A 218 -13.63 -22.86 -16.59
N PRO A 219 -13.27 -21.56 -16.72
CA PRO A 219 -11.99 -20.98 -17.17
C PRO A 219 -11.04 -20.68 -16.02
N GLN A 220 -9.77 -21.06 -16.18
CA GLN A 220 -8.69 -20.77 -15.23
C GLN A 220 -7.81 -19.58 -15.69
N PRO A 221 -7.23 -18.79 -14.80
CA PRO A 221 -6.15 -17.87 -15.16
C PRO A 221 -4.91 -18.65 -15.58
N PRO A 222 -4.02 -18.09 -16.43
CA PRO A 222 -2.78 -18.75 -16.80
C PRO A 222 -1.95 -19.14 -15.57
N ALA A 223 -1.45 -20.38 -15.53
CA ALA A 223 -0.70 -20.91 -14.38
C ALA A 223 0.55 -20.06 -14.02
N TRP A 224 1.24 -19.53 -15.05
CA TRP A 224 2.39 -18.64 -14.83
C TRP A 224 2.02 -17.37 -14.05
N LYS A 225 0.80 -16.85 -14.25
CA LYS A 225 0.33 -15.63 -13.58
C LYS A 225 0.08 -15.88 -12.09
N ILE A 226 -0.50 -17.03 -11.74
CA ILE A 226 -0.70 -17.46 -10.36
C ILE A 226 0.65 -17.70 -9.67
N ALA A 227 1.59 -18.38 -10.35
CA ALA A 227 2.94 -18.62 -9.83
C ALA A 227 3.71 -17.30 -9.62
N LEU A 228 3.64 -16.38 -10.60
CA LEU A 228 4.26 -15.06 -10.50
C LEU A 228 3.72 -14.28 -9.31
N GLU A 229 2.39 -14.24 -9.12
CA GLU A 229 1.76 -13.49 -8.03
C GLU A 229 2.11 -14.09 -6.66
N THR A 230 2.13 -15.43 -6.54
CA THR A 230 2.58 -16.13 -5.34
C THR A 230 4.04 -15.81 -5.00
N THR A 231 4.92 -15.86 -6.02
CA THR A 231 6.35 -15.53 -5.86
C THR A 231 6.55 -14.07 -5.49
N TYR A 232 5.87 -13.14 -6.16
CA TYR A 232 5.89 -11.71 -5.87
C TYR A 232 5.48 -11.42 -4.41
N GLN A 233 4.42 -12.08 -3.93
CA GLN A 233 3.91 -11.91 -2.58
C GLN A 233 4.93 -12.36 -1.52
N LYS A 234 5.59 -13.51 -1.75
CA LYS A 234 6.64 -14.05 -0.87
C LYS A 234 7.93 -13.25 -0.91
N ALA A 235 8.37 -12.86 -2.10
CA ALA A 235 9.64 -12.16 -2.31
C ALA A 235 9.68 -10.76 -1.71
N ARG A 236 8.52 -10.08 -1.59
CA ARG A 236 8.41 -8.71 -1.06
C ARG A 236 9.46 -7.75 -1.63
N PRO A 237 9.55 -7.57 -2.95
CA PRO A 237 10.67 -6.90 -3.60
C PRO A 237 10.86 -5.45 -3.14
N PHE A 238 9.79 -4.72 -2.81
CA PHE A 238 9.87 -3.34 -2.31
C PHE A 238 10.49 -3.24 -0.92
N ARG A 239 10.32 -4.28 -0.07
CA ARG A 239 10.98 -4.35 1.23
C ARG A 239 12.49 -4.45 1.07
N TRP A 240 12.97 -5.37 0.25
CA TRP A 240 14.40 -5.50 0.00
C TRP A 240 14.98 -4.29 -0.71
N ALA A 241 14.21 -3.66 -1.61
CA ALA A 241 14.64 -2.43 -2.28
C ALA A 241 14.95 -1.31 -1.28
N TRP A 242 14.03 -1.00 -0.33
CA TRP A 242 14.31 0.07 0.62
C TRP A 242 15.43 -0.27 1.61
N ILE A 243 15.61 -1.55 1.96
CA ILE A 243 16.75 -1.99 2.79
C ILE A 243 18.07 -1.71 2.06
N LEU A 244 18.17 -2.06 0.77
CA LEU A 244 19.34 -1.78 -0.04
C LEU A 244 19.57 -0.28 -0.24
N TYR A 245 18.53 0.51 -0.44
CA TYR A 245 18.66 1.97 -0.50
C TYR A 245 19.15 2.55 0.83
N ALA A 246 18.60 2.11 1.96
CA ALA A 246 19.06 2.54 3.28
C ALA A 246 20.55 2.20 3.49
N ALA A 247 20.96 0.98 3.14
CA ALA A 247 22.36 0.57 3.19
C ALA A 247 23.25 1.45 2.29
N ALA A 248 22.78 1.72 1.04
CA ALA A 248 23.48 2.63 0.13
C ALA A 248 23.66 4.04 0.72
N GLY A 249 22.62 4.58 1.34
CA GLY A 249 22.66 5.88 2.01
C GLY A 249 23.64 5.92 3.18
N ILE A 250 23.65 4.90 4.02
CA ILE A 250 24.60 4.78 5.14
C ILE A 250 26.04 4.72 4.62
N VAL A 251 26.31 3.87 3.61
CA VAL A 251 27.65 3.77 3.00
C VAL A 251 28.08 5.12 2.43
N LEU A 252 27.17 5.81 1.72
CA LEU A 252 27.47 7.11 1.12
C LEU A 252 27.78 8.18 2.17
N LEU A 253 27.06 8.20 3.30
CA LEU A 253 27.32 9.13 4.41
C LEU A 253 28.64 8.84 5.13
N LEU A 254 28.99 7.56 5.33
CA LEU A 254 30.22 7.16 6.00
C LEU A 254 31.47 7.33 5.12
N SER A 255 31.30 7.37 3.80
CA SER A 255 32.39 7.44 2.84
C SER A 255 32.97 8.85 2.61
N GLN A 256 32.53 9.86 3.35
CA GLN A 256 32.94 11.26 3.17
C GLN A 256 34.37 11.62 3.62
N SER A 257 35.22 10.62 3.87
CA SER A 257 36.61 10.85 4.27
C SER A 257 37.61 10.05 3.41
N SER A 258 38.41 9.20 4.01
CA SER A 258 39.46 8.41 3.31
C SER A 258 38.95 7.31 2.36
N TRP A 259 37.66 7.02 2.35
CA TRP A 259 37.04 5.95 1.57
C TRP A 259 36.10 6.44 0.45
N GLU A 260 36.17 7.70 0.09
CA GLU A 260 35.19 8.40 -0.75
C GLU A 260 34.88 7.67 -2.06
N ARG A 261 35.89 7.32 -2.85
CA ARG A 261 35.68 6.68 -4.16
C ARG A 261 35.10 5.26 -4.05
N ARG A 262 35.60 4.44 -3.12
CA ARG A 262 35.11 3.06 -2.94
C ARG A 262 33.72 3.05 -2.33
N GLY A 263 33.48 3.90 -1.33
CA GLY A 263 32.17 4.04 -0.73
C GLY A 263 31.10 4.51 -1.72
N TYR A 264 31.43 5.46 -2.58
CA TYR A 264 30.54 5.87 -3.68
C TYR A 264 30.21 4.70 -4.63
N GLN A 265 31.23 3.92 -5.03
CA GLN A 265 31.01 2.75 -5.90
C GLN A 265 30.11 1.70 -5.23
N VAL A 266 30.34 1.39 -3.96
CA VAL A 266 29.49 0.46 -3.20
C VAL A 266 28.06 0.99 -3.06
N ALA A 267 27.91 2.26 -2.71
CA ALA A 267 26.60 2.89 -2.62
C ALA A 267 25.84 2.87 -3.95
N TRP A 268 26.55 3.09 -5.07
CA TRP A 268 25.97 3.05 -6.40
C TRP A 268 25.49 1.63 -6.77
N VAL A 269 26.31 0.60 -6.45
CA VAL A 269 25.92 -0.81 -6.68
C VAL A 269 24.72 -1.20 -5.82
N LEU A 270 24.71 -0.83 -4.54
CA LEU A 270 23.59 -1.12 -3.64
C LEU A 270 22.30 -0.41 -4.10
N ALA A 271 22.38 0.88 -4.49
CA ALA A 271 21.26 1.62 -5.02
C ALA A 271 20.75 1.02 -6.35
N GLY A 272 21.67 0.64 -7.25
CA GLY A 272 21.34 -0.04 -8.50
C GLY A 272 20.67 -1.40 -8.29
N SER A 273 21.15 -2.19 -7.32
CA SER A 273 20.54 -3.47 -6.96
C SER A 273 19.12 -3.28 -6.37
N GLY A 274 18.94 -2.28 -5.50
CA GLY A 274 17.62 -1.91 -4.98
C GLY A 274 16.68 -1.45 -6.09
N PHE A 275 17.18 -0.68 -7.05
CA PHE A 275 16.43 -0.24 -8.22
C PHE A 275 15.98 -1.41 -9.10
N LEU A 276 16.84 -2.38 -9.36
CA LEU A 276 16.48 -3.58 -10.13
C LEU A 276 15.42 -4.43 -9.41
N LEU A 277 15.51 -4.58 -8.09
CA LEU A 277 14.48 -5.28 -7.30
C LEU A 277 13.14 -4.52 -7.34
N GLN A 278 13.17 -3.20 -7.23
CA GLN A 278 11.98 -2.39 -7.32
C GLN A 278 11.36 -2.45 -8.73
N ALA A 279 12.19 -2.40 -9.78
CA ALA A 279 11.77 -2.59 -11.17
C ALA A 279 11.12 -3.95 -11.40
N ALA A 280 11.73 -5.03 -10.88
CA ALA A 280 11.16 -6.39 -10.93
C ALA A 280 9.80 -6.46 -10.21
N GLY A 281 9.67 -5.81 -9.05
CA GLY A 281 8.40 -5.72 -8.32
C GLY A 281 7.32 -4.96 -9.10
N LEU A 282 7.64 -3.84 -9.71
CA LEU A 282 6.72 -3.06 -10.56
C LEU A 282 6.33 -3.85 -11.81
N LEU A 283 7.30 -4.47 -12.49
CA LEU A 283 7.04 -5.31 -13.67
C LEU A 283 6.12 -6.49 -13.31
N SER A 284 6.36 -7.15 -12.17
CA SER A 284 5.47 -8.22 -11.69
C SER A 284 4.05 -7.72 -11.52
N ARG A 285 3.83 -6.52 -10.94
CA ARG A 285 2.50 -5.93 -10.82
C ARG A 285 1.87 -5.65 -12.18
N VAL A 286 2.64 -5.13 -13.14
CA VAL A 286 2.15 -4.91 -14.52
C VAL A 286 1.69 -6.21 -15.15
N LEU A 287 2.49 -7.28 -15.07
CA LEU A 287 2.17 -8.59 -15.64
C LEU A 287 0.95 -9.24 -14.97
N ILE A 288 0.84 -9.11 -13.63
CA ILE A 288 -0.30 -9.62 -12.86
C ILE A 288 -1.57 -8.83 -13.16
N ALA A 289 -1.49 -7.50 -13.13
CA ALA A 289 -2.65 -6.62 -13.30
C ALA A 289 -3.06 -6.40 -14.77
N GLY A 290 -2.13 -6.54 -15.72
CA GLY A 290 -2.32 -6.21 -17.14
C GLY A 290 -2.40 -4.71 -17.43
N ARG A 291 -1.81 -3.87 -16.55
CA ARG A 291 -1.92 -2.41 -16.60
C ARG A 291 -0.77 -1.71 -15.88
N PRO A 292 -0.50 -0.41 -16.16
CA PRO A 292 0.49 0.37 -15.44
C PRO A 292 0.21 0.42 -13.91
N PRO A 293 1.26 0.41 -13.05
CA PRO A 293 1.13 0.32 -11.60
C PRO A 293 0.97 1.72 -10.97
N VAL A 294 -0.06 2.46 -11.37
CA VAL A 294 -0.33 3.86 -10.93
C VAL A 294 -1.82 4.14 -10.69
N THR A 295 -2.57 3.10 -10.35
CA THR A 295 -4.04 3.16 -10.27
C THR A 295 -4.59 3.38 -8.88
N ASN A 296 -3.78 3.25 -7.85
CA ASN A 296 -4.11 3.58 -6.46
C ASN A 296 -2.95 4.32 -5.79
N MET A 297 -3.17 4.81 -4.57
CA MET A 297 -2.16 5.60 -3.85
C MET A 297 -0.91 4.79 -3.53
N TYR A 298 -1.05 3.51 -3.15
CA TYR A 298 0.09 2.63 -2.93
C TYR A 298 0.98 2.52 -4.19
N GLU A 299 0.35 2.24 -5.33
CA GLU A 299 1.07 2.11 -6.61
C GLU A 299 1.77 3.40 -7.00
N SER A 300 1.11 4.55 -6.81
CA SER A 300 1.73 5.85 -7.13
C SER A 300 2.90 6.18 -6.18
N VAL A 301 2.84 5.82 -4.90
CA VAL A 301 3.94 6.01 -3.94
C VAL A 301 5.16 5.17 -4.33
N ILE A 302 4.99 3.88 -4.61
CA ILE A 302 6.11 3.03 -5.03
C ILE A 302 6.66 3.43 -6.41
N TRP A 303 5.81 3.94 -7.31
CA TRP A 303 6.21 4.45 -8.62
C TRP A 303 7.01 5.75 -8.50
N VAL A 304 6.58 6.71 -7.68
CA VAL A 304 7.32 7.96 -7.43
C VAL A 304 8.67 7.66 -6.78
N ALA A 305 8.73 6.75 -5.81
CA ALA A 305 10.00 6.31 -5.23
C ALA A 305 10.94 5.70 -6.29
N PHE A 306 10.41 4.87 -7.19
CA PHE A 306 11.14 4.31 -8.32
C PHE A 306 11.69 5.41 -9.26
N GLY A 307 10.83 6.34 -9.68
CA GLY A 307 11.21 7.45 -10.54
C GLY A 307 12.26 8.38 -9.90
N THR A 308 12.17 8.59 -8.58
CA THR A 308 13.16 9.40 -7.84
C THR A 308 14.55 8.77 -7.89
N ILE A 309 14.67 7.47 -7.67
CA ILE A 309 15.95 6.74 -7.80
C ILE A 309 16.39 6.66 -9.27
N LEU A 310 15.46 6.44 -10.22
CA LEU A 310 15.75 6.43 -11.64
C LEU A 310 16.45 7.73 -12.07
N PHE A 311 15.84 8.88 -11.75
CA PHE A 311 16.45 10.17 -12.09
C PHE A 311 17.78 10.39 -11.37
N ALA A 312 17.88 9.99 -10.10
CA ALA A 312 19.15 10.07 -9.36
C ALA A 312 20.24 9.24 -10.05
N LEU A 313 19.97 8.01 -10.44
CA LEU A 313 20.93 7.16 -11.15
C LEU A 313 21.30 7.76 -12.52
N ILE A 314 20.35 8.31 -13.29
CA ILE A 314 20.62 8.99 -14.55
C ILE A 314 21.56 10.18 -14.31
N PHE A 315 21.26 11.05 -13.36
CA PHE A 315 22.10 12.20 -13.07
C PHE A 315 23.48 11.78 -12.50
N GLU A 316 23.55 10.73 -11.69
CA GLU A 316 24.83 10.21 -11.20
C GLU A 316 25.70 9.60 -12.29
N THR A 317 25.12 8.99 -13.35
CA THR A 317 25.94 8.54 -14.51
C THR A 317 26.56 9.71 -15.25
N ILE A 318 25.89 10.87 -15.26
CA ILE A 318 26.34 12.08 -15.96
C ILE A 318 27.35 12.87 -15.08
N TYR A 319 27.00 13.12 -13.83
CA TYR A 319 27.73 14.07 -12.97
C TYR A 319 28.65 13.43 -11.93
N ARG A 320 28.40 12.17 -11.55
CA ARG A 320 29.19 11.38 -10.56
C ARG A 320 29.44 12.13 -9.24
N ALA A 321 28.40 12.82 -8.78
CA ALA A 321 28.52 13.78 -7.67
C ALA A 321 28.19 13.18 -6.28
N GLY A 322 27.56 12.01 -6.21
CA GLY A 322 27.01 11.43 -4.98
C GLY A 322 25.80 12.19 -4.41
N THR A 323 25.59 13.41 -4.84
CA THR A 323 24.56 14.33 -4.33
C THR A 323 23.15 13.90 -4.68
N PHE A 324 22.95 13.38 -5.89
CA PHE A 324 21.62 12.95 -6.34
C PHE A 324 21.17 11.70 -5.59
N LEU A 325 22.08 10.74 -5.37
CA LEU A 325 21.77 9.59 -4.52
C LEU A 325 21.52 10.02 -3.07
N LEU A 326 22.32 10.94 -2.54
CA LEU A 326 22.12 11.45 -1.19
C LEU A 326 20.76 12.14 -1.00
N GLY A 327 20.29 12.85 -2.02
CA GLY A 327 18.95 13.45 -2.02
C GLY A 327 17.81 12.44 -2.26
N ALA A 328 18.00 11.50 -3.17
CA ALA A 328 16.94 10.55 -3.57
C ALA A 328 16.68 9.46 -2.53
N ILE A 329 17.73 8.92 -1.91
CA ILE A 329 17.63 7.75 -1.02
C ILE A 329 16.70 8.00 0.17
N PRO A 330 16.79 9.11 0.93
CA PRO A 330 15.87 9.35 2.04
C PRO A 330 14.40 9.40 1.59
N VAL A 331 14.13 10.03 0.45
CA VAL A 331 12.77 10.13 -0.12
C VAL A 331 12.25 8.76 -0.51
N ALA A 332 13.04 7.96 -1.23
CA ALA A 332 12.65 6.62 -1.67
C ALA A 332 12.46 5.67 -0.48
N VAL A 333 13.38 5.70 0.49
CA VAL A 333 13.29 4.87 1.72
C VAL A 333 12.05 5.23 2.52
N ALA A 334 11.79 6.53 2.77
CA ALA A 334 10.60 6.97 3.48
C ALA A 334 9.32 6.56 2.76
N SER A 335 9.25 6.73 1.45
CA SER A 335 8.09 6.33 0.63
C SER A 335 7.84 4.82 0.68
N LEU A 336 8.87 3.99 0.53
CA LEU A 336 8.73 2.53 0.54
C LEU A 336 8.45 1.98 1.94
N ILE A 337 9.04 2.54 3.00
CA ILE A 337 8.69 2.19 4.38
C ILE A 337 7.23 2.54 4.66
N LEU A 338 6.76 3.72 4.23
CA LEU A 338 5.36 4.12 4.37
C LEU A 338 4.44 3.13 3.66
N ALA A 339 4.78 2.73 2.43
CA ALA A 339 4.03 1.74 1.66
C ALA A 339 4.00 0.34 2.32
N ASP A 340 5.07 -0.07 3.01
CA ASP A 340 5.13 -1.37 3.72
C ASP A 340 4.44 -1.32 5.10
N SER A 341 4.48 -0.17 5.80
CA SER A 341 4.04 -0.04 7.20
C SER A 341 2.61 0.47 7.40
N GLN A 342 1.99 1.10 6.38
CA GLN A 342 0.67 1.74 6.48
C GLN A 342 -0.38 1.08 5.56
N PRO A 343 -0.66 -0.22 5.71
CA PRO A 343 -1.54 -0.95 4.78
C PRO A 343 -3.00 -0.48 4.83
N MET A 344 -3.42 0.19 5.90
CA MET A 344 -4.77 0.74 6.02
C MET A 344 -4.97 2.06 5.24
N ILE A 345 -3.87 2.76 4.95
CA ILE A 345 -3.86 4.01 4.16
C ILE A 345 -3.43 3.71 2.74
N LEU A 346 -2.40 2.88 2.59
CA LEU A 346 -1.78 2.49 1.33
C LEU A 346 -2.06 1.00 1.06
N ASP A 347 -3.25 0.73 0.52
CA ASP A 347 -3.65 -0.64 0.21
C ASP A 347 -2.82 -1.18 -0.97
N ARG A 348 -2.04 -2.22 -0.69
CA ARG A 348 -1.19 -2.90 -1.66
C ARG A 348 -1.92 -3.89 -2.56
N SER A 349 -3.19 -4.17 -2.28
CA SER A 349 -4.00 -5.12 -3.05
C SER A 349 -4.17 -4.65 -4.50
N ILE A 350 -4.27 -5.59 -5.42
CA ILE A 350 -4.54 -5.31 -6.82
C ILE A 350 -6.05 -5.44 -7.04
N HIS A 351 -6.73 -4.31 -7.21
CA HIS A 351 -8.17 -4.27 -7.46
C HIS A 351 -8.49 -4.11 -8.95
N PRO A 352 -9.69 -4.53 -9.39
CA PRO A 352 -10.22 -4.18 -10.71
C PRO A 352 -10.28 -2.65 -10.88
N LEU A 353 -10.11 -2.18 -12.12
CA LEU A 353 -10.19 -0.76 -12.43
C LEU A 353 -11.62 -0.24 -12.44
N THR A 354 -11.81 0.98 -11.97
CA THR A 354 -13.00 1.77 -12.27
C THR A 354 -13.12 1.99 -13.78
N PRO A 355 -14.32 2.09 -14.34
CA PRO A 355 -14.52 2.19 -15.79
C PRO A 355 -13.69 3.29 -16.46
N VAL A 356 -13.56 4.46 -15.85
CA VAL A 356 -12.81 5.61 -16.39
C VAL A 356 -11.30 5.34 -16.50
N LEU A 357 -10.74 4.44 -15.69
CA LEU A 357 -9.32 4.08 -15.70
C LEU A 357 -9.00 2.85 -16.57
N ARG A 358 -9.95 2.34 -17.36
CA ARG A 358 -9.74 1.12 -18.18
C ARG A 358 -8.93 1.36 -19.44
N ASP A 359 -8.68 2.60 -19.82
CA ASP A 359 -7.85 2.93 -20.97
C ASP A 359 -6.36 2.89 -20.61
N ASN A 360 -5.68 1.81 -21.00
CA ASN A 360 -4.25 1.62 -20.74
C ASN A 360 -3.37 2.63 -21.46
N PHE A 361 -3.79 3.19 -22.61
CA PHE A 361 -3.02 4.20 -23.33
C PHE A 361 -2.91 5.48 -22.49
N TRP A 362 -4.03 5.98 -21.97
CA TRP A 362 -4.03 7.19 -21.15
C TRP A 362 -3.39 6.98 -19.77
N LEU A 363 -3.55 5.80 -19.16
CA LEU A 363 -2.81 5.44 -17.94
C LEU A 363 -1.28 5.46 -18.18
N THR A 364 -0.85 5.00 -19.35
CA THR A 364 0.59 4.97 -19.69
C THR A 364 1.11 6.36 -20.07
N THR A 365 0.41 7.10 -20.90
CA THR A 365 0.93 8.37 -21.42
C THR A 365 0.75 9.53 -20.45
N HIS A 366 -0.46 9.73 -19.93
CA HIS A 366 -0.74 10.84 -19.01
C HIS A 366 -0.29 10.54 -17.58
N VAL A 367 -0.80 9.45 -16.97
CA VAL A 367 -0.60 9.23 -15.53
C VAL A 367 0.85 8.92 -15.19
N LEU A 368 1.57 8.16 -16.03
CA LEU A 368 3.00 7.94 -15.82
C LEU A 368 3.79 9.24 -15.99
N SER A 369 3.48 10.10 -16.99
CA SER A 369 4.19 11.36 -17.19
C SER A 369 4.02 12.30 -15.99
N ILE A 370 2.78 12.46 -15.50
CA ILE A 370 2.51 13.37 -14.38
C ILE A 370 3.14 12.84 -13.07
N THR A 371 3.08 11.54 -12.81
CA THR A 371 3.67 10.95 -11.61
C THR A 371 5.20 10.87 -11.67
N LEU A 372 5.81 10.75 -12.87
CA LEU A 372 7.26 10.94 -13.04
C LEU A 372 7.69 12.38 -12.78
N SER A 373 6.85 13.38 -13.09
CA SER A 373 7.17 14.76 -12.69
C SER A 373 7.25 14.90 -11.17
N TYR A 374 6.36 14.24 -10.43
CA TYR A 374 6.41 14.19 -8.95
C TYR A 374 7.71 13.55 -8.46
N ALA A 375 8.19 12.51 -9.14
CA ALA A 375 9.47 11.87 -8.82
C ALA A 375 10.67 12.80 -9.06
N ALA A 376 10.67 13.56 -10.15
CA ALA A 376 11.71 14.56 -10.41
C ALA A 376 11.67 15.69 -9.36
N PHE A 377 10.49 16.17 -8.98
CA PHE A 377 10.36 17.16 -7.91
C PHE A 377 10.72 16.59 -6.53
N ALA A 378 10.46 15.30 -6.27
CA ALA A 378 10.91 14.63 -5.05
C ALA A 378 12.44 14.52 -4.99
N LEU A 379 13.12 14.26 -6.13
CA LEU A 379 14.57 14.36 -6.21
C LEU A 379 15.06 15.80 -5.98
N ALA A 380 14.40 16.80 -6.57
CA ALA A 380 14.74 18.21 -6.36
C ALA A 380 14.56 18.61 -4.89
N LEU A 381 13.50 18.16 -4.23
CA LEU A 381 13.29 18.29 -2.78
C LEU A 381 14.48 17.71 -2.01
N GLY A 382 14.90 16.50 -2.31
CA GLY A 382 16.05 15.87 -1.64
C GLY A 382 17.36 16.61 -1.86
N VAL A 383 17.64 17.08 -3.08
CA VAL A 383 18.82 17.92 -3.39
C VAL A 383 18.74 19.26 -2.65
N ALA A 384 17.55 19.87 -2.56
CA ALA A 384 17.33 21.08 -1.79
C ALA A 384 17.59 20.85 -0.29
N HIS A 385 17.15 19.71 0.27
CA HIS A 385 17.47 19.33 1.65
C HIS A 385 18.96 19.19 1.89
N VAL A 386 19.72 18.60 0.97
CA VAL A 386 21.19 18.53 1.06
C VAL A 386 21.79 19.95 1.09
N ALA A 387 21.30 20.87 0.24
CA ALA A 387 21.79 22.23 0.21
C ALA A 387 21.46 23.00 1.52
N LEU A 388 20.20 22.95 1.95
CA LEU A 388 19.75 23.64 3.17
C LEU A 388 20.34 23.00 4.43
N GLY A 389 20.48 21.67 4.46
CA GLY A 389 21.13 20.95 5.56
C GLY A 389 22.59 21.35 5.75
N ARG A 390 23.34 21.60 4.67
CA ARG A 390 24.70 22.16 4.75
C ARG A 390 24.71 23.56 5.41
N ILE A 391 23.74 24.42 5.07
CA ILE A 391 23.61 25.74 5.67
C ILE A 391 23.32 25.63 7.17
N ILE A 392 22.40 24.75 7.57
CA ILE A 392 22.07 24.49 8.98
C ILE A 392 23.31 24.01 9.75
N ALA A 393 24.14 23.17 9.12
CA ALA A 393 25.39 22.68 9.65
C ALA A 393 26.53 23.73 9.63
N GLY A 394 26.29 24.96 9.17
CA GLY A 394 27.28 26.03 9.12
C GLY A 394 28.18 26.02 7.88
N HIS A 395 27.86 25.25 6.85
CA HIS A 395 28.66 25.18 5.63
C HIS A 395 27.96 25.91 4.48
N ARG A 396 28.74 26.53 3.60
CA ARG A 396 28.20 27.14 2.37
C ARG A 396 28.08 26.08 1.27
N PRO A 397 26.87 25.85 0.69
CA PRO A 397 26.72 24.97 -0.47
C PRO A 397 27.46 25.51 -1.69
N SER A 398 27.98 24.62 -2.54
CA SER A 398 28.60 25.01 -3.81
C SER A 398 27.56 25.48 -4.82
N ASP A 399 27.97 26.35 -5.76
CA ASP A 399 27.11 26.77 -6.88
C ASP A 399 26.74 25.57 -7.77
N THR A 400 27.60 24.58 -7.86
CA THR A 400 27.34 23.32 -8.56
C THR A 400 26.13 22.59 -7.99
N LEU A 401 25.95 22.55 -6.66
CA LEU A 401 24.80 21.92 -6.00
C LEU A 401 23.49 22.62 -6.38
N TYR A 402 23.50 23.94 -6.44
CA TYR A 402 22.34 24.72 -6.90
C TYR A 402 22.07 24.54 -8.40
N THR A 403 23.11 24.31 -9.20
CA THR A 403 22.98 23.97 -10.63
C THR A 403 22.33 22.61 -10.80
N TYR A 404 22.67 21.62 -9.98
CA TYR A 404 22.03 20.31 -9.96
C TYR A 404 20.54 20.39 -9.60
N LEU A 405 20.23 21.16 -8.56
CA LEU A 405 18.84 21.44 -8.19
C LEU A 405 18.05 22.06 -9.36
N TYR A 406 18.62 23.09 -9.99
CA TYR A 406 17.99 23.76 -11.13
C TYR A 406 17.69 22.81 -12.28
N LYS A 407 18.64 21.94 -12.65
CA LYS A 407 18.46 20.94 -13.72
C LYS A 407 17.40 19.91 -13.38
N THR A 408 17.32 19.48 -12.13
CA THR A 408 16.29 18.54 -11.67
C THR A 408 14.90 19.17 -11.77
N LEU A 409 14.77 20.44 -11.37
CA LEU A 409 13.51 21.19 -11.52
C LEU A 409 13.06 21.32 -12.99
N GLN A 410 13.99 21.55 -13.91
CA GLN A 410 13.66 21.63 -15.35
C GLN A 410 13.02 20.33 -15.86
N VAL A 411 13.57 19.17 -15.48
CA VAL A 411 12.99 17.86 -15.85
C VAL A 411 11.58 17.70 -15.26
N GLY A 412 11.40 18.05 -13.99
CA GLY A 412 10.09 17.98 -13.34
C GLY A 412 9.04 18.85 -14.01
N ILE A 413 9.41 20.11 -14.36
CA ILE A 413 8.49 21.04 -15.02
C ILE A 413 8.11 20.57 -16.42
N LEU A 414 9.08 20.08 -17.20
CA LEU A 414 8.80 19.56 -18.55
C LEU A 414 7.80 18.38 -18.47
N LEU A 415 8.03 17.44 -17.56
CA LEU A 415 7.14 16.29 -17.37
C LEU A 415 5.76 16.70 -16.84
N LEU A 416 5.70 17.67 -15.91
CA LEU A 416 4.44 18.15 -15.36
C LEU A 416 3.61 18.88 -16.43
N ALA A 417 4.24 19.77 -17.20
CA ALA A 417 3.58 20.46 -18.30
C ALA A 417 3.04 19.47 -19.35
N THR A 418 3.88 18.54 -19.78
CA THR A 418 3.48 17.48 -20.72
C THR A 418 2.34 16.65 -20.15
N GLY A 419 2.46 16.19 -18.91
CA GLY A 419 1.43 15.39 -18.24
C GLY A 419 0.12 16.15 -18.09
N THR A 420 0.15 17.44 -17.74
CA THR A 420 -1.05 18.28 -17.61
C THR A 420 -1.77 18.45 -18.96
N ILE A 421 -1.03 18.71 -20.04
CA ILE A 421 -1.60 18.82 -21.38
C ILE A 421 -2.23 17.50 -21.83
N LEU A 422 -1.52 16.37 -21.64
CA LEU A 422 -2.05 15.04 -21.96
C LEU A 422 -3.30 14.72 -21.16
N GLY A 423 -3.39 15.19 -19.90
CA GLY A 423 -4.58 15.06 -19.06
C GLY A 423 -5.78 15.82 -19.61
N GLY A 424 -5.58 17.03 -20.11
CA GLY A 424 -6.60 17.80 -20.80
C GLY A 424 -7.09 17.13 -22.08
N VAL A 425 -6.18 16.56 -22.87
CA VAL A 425 -6.55 15.77 -24.07
C VAL A 425 -7.38 14.55 -23.67
N TRP A 426 -6.97 13.81 -22.62
CA TRP A 426 -7.74 12.67 -22.13
C TRP A 426 -9.11 13.09 -21.60
N ALA A 427 -9.21 14.19 -20.85
CA ALA A 427 -10.46 14.74 -20.36
C ALA A 427 -11.41 15.11 -21.52
N ASN A 428 -10.89 15.71 -22.59
CA ASN A 428 -11.65 16.00 -23.79
C ASN A 428 -12.18 14.73 -24.47
N TYR A 429 -11.33 13.72 -24.57
CA TYR A 429 -11.71 12.41 -25.14
C TYR A 429 -12.77 11.69 -24.29
N SER A 430 -12.61 11.69 -22.97
CA SER A 430 -13.46 10.89 -22.04
C SER A 430 -14.74 11.61 -21.61
N TRP A 431 -14.72 12.93 -21.54
CA TRP A 431 -15.81 13.76 -20.97
C TRP A 431 -16.25 14.90 -21.88
N GLY A 432 -15.67 15.03 -23.08
CA GLY A 432 -16.02 16.07 -24.05
C GLY A 432 -15.55 17.49 -23.67
N ARG A 433 -14.62 17.64 -22.73
CA ARG A 433 -14.09 18.91 -22.25
C ARG A 433 -12.60 18.81 -21.94
N PHE A 434 -11.84 19.81 -22.32
CA PHE A 434 -10.39 19.85 -22.10
C PHE A 434 -10.03 20.22 -20.65
N TRP A 435 -10.85 21.07 -19.99
CA TRP A 435 -10.61 21.62 -18.65
C TRP A 435 -11.90 22.00 -17.97
N ASP A 436 -12.02 21.79 -16.63
CA ASP A 436 -13.23 22.11 -15.86
C ASP A 436 -12.94 22.62 -14.44
N TRP A 437 -11.71 23.02 -14.17
CA TRP A 437 -11.31 23.48 -12.84
C TRP A 437 -11.54 22.42 -11.75
N ASP A 438 -11.52 21.15 -12.13
CA ASP A 438 -11.51 20.05 -11.15
C ASP A 438 -10.37 20.28 -10.15
N PRO A 439 -10.55 19.94 -8.85
CA PRO A 439 -9.49 20.14 -7.85
C PRO A 439 -8.13 19.57 -8.25
N LYS A 440 -8.09 18.45 -8.98
CA LYS A 440 -6.84 17.83 -9.42
C LYS A 440 -6.18 18.60 -10.56
N GLU A 441 -6.97 19.04 -11.51
CA GLU A 441 -6.53 19.94 -12.60
C GLU A 441 -5.99 21.26 -12.02
N THR A 442 -6.74 21.87 -11.12
CA THR A 442 -6.39 23.14 -10.47
C THR A 442 -5.07 23.03 -9.69
N TRP A 443 -4.90 21.99 -8.87
CA TRP A 443 -3.67 21.81 -8.09
C TRP A 443 -2.48 21.40 -8.95
N ALA A 444 -2.67 20.69 -10.06
CA ALA A 444 -1.61 20.43 -11.05
C ALA A 444 -1.14 21.73 -11.70
N LEU A 445 -2.07 22.63 -12.05
CA LEU A 445 -1.75 23.96 -12.59
C LEU A 445 -1.04 24.84 -11.54
N ILE A 446 -1.49 24.85 -10.29
CA ILE A 446 -0.84 25.59 -9.19
C ILE A 446 0.59 25.10 -9.02
N ALA A 447 0.82 23.79 -9.04
CA ALA A 447 2.17 23.21 -8.95
C ALA A 447 3.03 23.64 -10.13
N LEU A 448 2.51 23.53 -11.37
CA LEU A 448 3.22 23.95 -12.58
C LEU A 448 3.62 25.42 -12.53
N LEU A 449 2.68 26.31 -12.21
CA LEU A 449 2.94 27.76 -12.12
C LEU A 449 3.92 28.08 -10.99
N GLY A 450 3.83 27.42 -9.85
CA GLY A 450 4.75 27.60 -8.73
C GLY A 450 6.20 27.25 -9.11
N TYR A 451 6.40 26.12 -9.78
CA TYR A 451 7.75 25.74 -10.24
C TYR A 451 8.24 26.60 -11.42
N LEU A 452 7.36 27.02 -12.34
CA LEU A 452 7.70 27.99 -13.36
C LEU A 452 8.13 29.32 -12.76
N PHE A 453 7.43 29.81 -11.74
CA PHE A 453 7.81 31.01 -11.01
C PHE A 453 9.22 30.89 -10.41
N LEU A 454 9.57 29.73 -9.84
CA LEU A 454 10.91 29.47 -9.31
C LEU A 454 11.98 29.52 -10.41
N LEU A 455 11.75 28.92 -11.58
CA LEU A 455 12.71 28.95 -12.69
C LEU A 455 12.88 30.35 -13.24
N HIS A 456 11.79 31.07 -13.50
CA HIS A 456 11.85 32.43 -14.05
C HIS A 456 12.50 33.40 -13.09
N GLY A 457 12.20 33.31 -11.80
CA GLY A 457 12.86 34.13 -10.79
C GLY A 457 14.36 33.84 -10.65
N ARG A 458 14.79 32.59 -10.92
CA ARG A 458 16.22 32.24 -10.98
C ARG A 458 16.88 32.85 -12.24
N ILE A 459 16.22 32.76 -13.40
CA ILE A 459 16.72 33.31 -14.67
C ILE A 459 16.81 34.83 -14.60
N SER A 460 15.79 35.48 -14.05
CA SER A 460 15.73 36.95 -13.92
C SER A 460 16.62 37.51 -12.80
N GLY A 461 17.31 36.65 -12.03
CA GLY A 461 18.17 37.07 -10.93
C GLY A 461 17.43 37.53 -9.67
N MET A 462 16.10 37.32 -9.56
CA MET A 462 15.32 37.69 -8.36
C MET A 462 15.80 36.97 -7.12
N TRP A 463 16.28 35.72 -7.26
CA TRP A 463 16.87 34.94 -6.17
C TRP A 463 18.05 34.10 -6.63
N GLY A 464 18.99 33.92 -5.68
CA GLY A 464 20.14 33.02 -5.83
C GLY A 464 19.79 31.56 -5.54
N GLY A 465 20.81 30.71 -5.46
CA GLY A 465 20.67 29.26 -5.20
C GLY A 465 19.92 28.94 -3.90
N PHE A 466 20.13 29.72 -2.85
CA PHE A 466 19.41 29.56 -1.58
C PHE A 466 17.89 29.78 -1.73
N GLY A 467 17.47 30.83 -2.41
CA GLY A 467 16.05 31.09 -2.67
C GLY A 467 15.44 29.99 -3.53
N LEU A 468 16.19 29.47 -4.51
CA LEU A 468 15.76 28.32 -5.31
C LEU A 468 15.55 27.06 -4.46
N ALA A 469 16.46 26.78 -3.48
CA ALA A 469 16.36 25.63 -2.60
C ALA A 469 15.15 25.73 -1.66
N ILE A 470 14.92 26.89 -1.01
CA ILE A 470 13.72 27.13 -0.21
C ILE A 470 12.46 27.00 -1.05
N GLY A 471 12.45 27.64 -2.22
CA GLY A 471 11.33 27.59 -3.13
C GLY A 471 11.00 26.17 -3.60
N ALA A 472 12.01 25.32 -3.85
CA ALA A 472 11.81 23.92 -4.22
C ALA A 472 11.11 23.11 -3.11
N VAL A 473 11.48 23.32 -1.84
CA VAL A 473 10.82 22.68 -0.69
C VAL A 473 9.37 23.15 -0.57
N LEU A 474 9.12 24.45 -0.62
CA LEU A 474 7.78 25.02 -0.49
C LEU A 474 6.88 24.64 -1.67
N ALA A 475 7.40 24.66 -2.91
CA ALA A 475 6.62 24.28 -4.10
C ALA A 475 6.22 22.80 -4.08
N PHE A 476 7.00 21.92 -3.43
CA PHE A 476 6.63 20.51 -3.29
C PHE A 476 5.34 20.30 -2.49
N LEU A 477 4.97 21.23 -1.62
CA LEU A 477 3.70 21.19 -0.90
C LEU A 477 2.50 21.27 -1.86
N SER A 478 2.63 21.96 -3.01
CA SER A 478 1.59 21.98 -4.03
C SER A 478 1.48 20.64 -4.78
N VAL A 479 2.60 19.96 -5.00
CA VAL A 479 2.63 18.58 -5.52
C VAL A 479 1.94 17.64 -4.51
N LEU A 480 2.28 17.75 -3.24
CA LEU A 480 1.67 16.96 -2.18
C LEU A 480 0.16 17.19 -2.11
N MET A 481 -0.28 18.43 -2.30
CA MET A 481 -1.70 18.76 -2.36
C MET A 481 -2.38 18.16 -3.59
N ALA A 482 -1.76 18.25 -4.79
CA ALA A 482 -2.27 17.61 -6.01
C ALA A 482 -2.34 16.08 -5.89
N TRP A 483 -1.36 15.47 -5.23
CA TRP A 483 -1.22 14.02 -5.13
C TRP A 483 -2.07 13.42 -4.00
N TYR A 484 -1.85 13.89 -2.75
CA TYR A 484 -2.55 13.41 -1.55
C TYR A 484 -3.78 14.26 -1.22
N GLY A 485 -3.63 15.58 -1.16
CA GLY A 485 -4.64 16.48 -0.61
C GLY A 485 -5.97 16.42 -1.35
N VAL A 486 -5.95 16.37 -2.68
CA VAL A 486 -7.18 16.27 -3.48
C VAL A 486 -7.95 14.99 -3.18
N ASN A 487 -7.27 13.84 -3.05
CA ASN A 487 -7.92 12.55 -2.84
C ASN A 487 -8.39 12.34 -1.39
N PHE A 488 -7.60 12.77 -0.40
CA PHE A 488 -7.81 12.41 1.01
C PHE A 488 -8.34 13.55 1.88
N VAL A 489 -8.05 14.80 1.50
CA VAL A 489 -8.52 16.00 2.24
C VAL A 489 -9.74 16.59 1.57
N LEU A 490 -9.66 16.92 0.28
CA LEU A 490 -10.79 17.51 -0.45
C LEU A 490 -11.84 16.44 -0.77
N GLY A 491 -11.43 15.27 -1.31
CA GLY A 491 -12.31 14.15 -1.67
C GLY A 491 -13.46 14.59 -2.56
N ALA A 492 -13.20 15.49 -3.53
CA ALA A 492 -14.17 16.09 -4.43
C ALA A 492 -13.61 16.11 -5.84
N GLY A 493 -14.50 16.23 -6.83
CA GLY A 493 -14.15 16.28 -8.25
C GLY A 493 -14.20 14.92 -8.96
N LEU A 494 -14.09 14.95 -10.28
CA LEU A 494 -14.17 13.76 -11.15
C LEU A 494 -12.99 12.81 -11.01
N HIS A 495 -11.84 13.32 -10.53
CA HIS A 495 -10.63 12.55 -10.27
C HIS A 495 -10.55 11.98 -8.84
N SER A 496 -11.60 12.15 -8.02
CA SER A 496 -11.68 11.56 -6.69
C SER A 496 -12.19 10.12 -6.77
N TYR A 497 -11.31 9.19 -7.04
CA TYR A 497 -11.63 7.75 -7.13
C TYR A 497 -11.48 7.09 -5.77
N GLY A 498 -12.29 7.48 -4.78
CA GLY A 498 -12.67 6.76 -3.57
C GLY A 498 -11.62 5.96 -2.78
N PHE A 499 -10.38 6.36 -2.76
CA PHE A 499 -9.29 5.55 -2.27
C PHE A 499 -8.90 5.90 -0.85
N GLY A 500 -9.34 5.10 0.07
CA GLY A 500 -8.86 5.13 1.44
C GLY A 500 -9.21 6.42 2.17
N THR A 501 -9.01 6.38 3.44
CA THR A 501 -9.23 7.53 4.31
C THR A 501 -8.18 7.45 5.40
N GLY A 502 -7.62 8.59 5.75
CA GLY A 502 -6.60 8.66 6.79
C GLY A 502 -5.28 9.25 6.28
N GLY A 503 -4.26 9.17 7.12
CA GLY A 503 -2.95 9.74 6.82
C GLY A 503 -2.83 11.24 7.03
N PHE A 504 -3.93 11.97 7.28
CA PHE A 504 -3.89 13.43 7.50
C PHE A 504 -2.91 13.84 8.62
N PRO A 505 -2.90 13.21 9.81
CA PRO A 505 -1.95 13.58 10.86
C PRO A 505 -0.49 13.39 10.42
N LEU A 506 -0.22 12.32 9.66
CA LEU A 506 1.12 12.03 9.15
C LEU A 506 1.58 13.11 8.16
N VAL A 507 0.72 13.45 7.20
CA VAL A 507 1.02 14.48 6.20
C VAL A 507 1.12 15.86 6.82
N ALA A 508 0.22 16.21 7.76
CA ALA A 508 0.29 17.47 8.50
C ALA A 508 1.58 17.59 9.32
N THR A 509 2.02 16.50 9.96
CA THR A 509 3.30 16.45 10.68
C THR A 509 4.47 16.65 9.71
N TYR A 510 4.46 16.00 8.56
CA TYR A 510 5.49 16.20 7.53
C TYR A 510 5.55 17.66 7.07
N VAL A 511 4.41 18.27 6.74
CA VAL A 511 4.35 19.70 6.36
C VAL A 511 4.88 20.59 7.46
N GLY A 512 4.52 20.33 8.72
CA GLY A 512 5.05 21.06 9.87
C GLY A 512 6.56 20.94 10.00
N CYS A 513 7.11 19.75 9.82
CA CYS A 513 8.57 19.53 9.83
C CYS A 513 9.28 20.28 8.70
N GLU A 514 8.71 20.32 7.49
CA GLU A 514 9.27 21.07 6.36
C GLU A 514 9.29 22.58 6.62
N LEU A 515 8.22 23.13 7.17
CA LEU A 515 8.16 24.55 7.52
C LEU A 515 9.16 24.92 8.62
N ILE A 516 9.33 24.07 9.63
CA ILE A 516 10.36 24.23 10.67
C ILE A 516 11.75 24.16 10.04
N PHE A 517 12.02 23.18 9.20
CA PHE A 517 13.32 23.01 8.53
C PHE A 517 13.70 24.23 7.69
N VAL A 518 12.77 24.74 6.88
CA VAL A 518 12.95 25.96 6.09
C VAL A 518 13.21 27.17 7.01
N THR A 519 12.46 27.31 8.10
CA THR A 519 12.64 28.41 9.07
C THR A 519 14.02 28.36 9.71
N VAL A 520 14.49 27.18 10.14
CA VAL A 520 15.84 27.00 10.72
C VAL A 520 16.91 27.34 9.69
N ALA A 521 16.75 26.94 8.42
CA ALA A 521 17.69 27.29 7.36
C ALA A 521 17.76 28.80 7.10
N LEU A 522 16.61 29.51 7.14
CA LEU A 522 16.53 30.96 7.01
C LEU A 522 17.29 31.68 8.16
N LEU A 523 17.03 31.25 9.39
CA LEU A 523 17.68 31.85 10.58
C LEU A 523 19.20 31.62 10.56
N ARG A 524 19.63 30.39 10.22
CA ARG A 524 21.06 30.05 10.14
C ARG A 524 21.79 30.80 9.03
N ARG A 525 21.15 31.03 7.88
CA ARG A 525 21.75 31.81 6.79
C ARG A 525 22.10 33.23 7.22
N ASN A 526 21.23 33.88 8.00
CA ASN A 526 21.50 35.25 8.48
C ASN A 526 22.75 35.31 9.35
N ASN A 527 22.97 34.30 10.19
CA ASN A 527 24.16 34.20 11.03
C ASN A 527 25.46 33.91 10.22
N LEU A 528 25.36 33.31 9.04
CA LEU A 528 26.51 33.06 8.15
C LEU A 528 26.89 34.29 7.30
N ARG A 529 26.04 35.33 7.27
CA ARG A 529 26.26 36.58 6.56
C ARG A 529 26.81 37.67 7.47
N ALA A 530 26.52 37.60 8.78
CA ALA A 530 27.11 38.42 9.83
C ALA A 530 28.52 37.94 10.19
#